data_ba098af9db262f200d3a5a17dcbe5ca4
#
_entry.id   ba098af9db262f200d3a5a17dcbe5ca4
#
_cell.length_a   1.000
_cell.length_b   1.000
_cell.length_c   1.000
_cell.angle_alpha   90.00
_cell.angle_beta   90.00
_cell.angle_gamma   90.00
#
_symmetry.space_group_name_H-M   'P 1'
#
loop_
_entity.id
_entity.type
_entity.pdbx_description
1 polymer ?
#
loop_
_entity_poly.entity_id
_entity_poly.type
_entity_poly.pdbx_seq_one_letter_code
_entity_poly.pdbx_strand_id
1 'polypeptide(L)'
;MQRVEVAMNAGAENAMAEAKPIFINAITSMSISDAIGIVTGGEGAGTAYLQRATSGSLKSKFLPVIKRSLDKVNISKPWTKVTGAYNTVMGKSVKTDLNEYVTDKAMTALFSQVKLEEDKIRANPIARTTDILKKVFAYADAQK
;
A
#
# COMPACT_ATOMS: atom_id res chain seq x y z
N MET A 1 17.70 3.49 -19.28
CA MET A 1 16.29 3.61 -18.84
C MET A 1 15.66 2.27 -18.50
N GLN A 2 15.66 1.30 -19.41
CA GLN A 2 15.05 -0.02 -19.14
C GLN A 2 15.59 -0.73 -17.90
N ARG A 3 16.89 -0.65 -17.63
CA ARG A 3 17.50 -1.28 -16.45
C ARG A 3 16.98 -0.68 -15.15
N VAL A 4 16.74 0.62 -15.14
CA VAL A 4 16.20 1.33 -13.96
C VAL A 4 14.75 0.93 -13.72
N GLU A 5 13.92 0.94 -14.76
CA GLU A 5 12.52 0.53 -14.66
C GLU A 5 12.39 -0.92 -14.18
N VAL A 6 13.18 -1.82 -14.75
CA VAL A 6 13.17 -3.24 -14.34
C VAL A 6 13.57 -3.37 -12.87
N ALA A 7 14.61 -2.65 -12.43
CA ALA A 7 15.04 -2.68 -11.03
C ALA A 7 13.98 -2.11 -10.08
N MET A 8 13.33 -1.02 -10.46
CA MET A 8 12.27 -0.40 -9.67
C MET A 8 11.07 -1.34 -9.55
N ASN A 9 10.65 -1.94 -10.67
CA ASN A 9 9.54 -2.89 -10.67
C ASN A 9 9.85 -4.14 -9.86
N ALA A 10 11.06 -4.70 -10.02
CA ALA A 10 11.49 -5.86 -9.24
C ALA A 10 11.55 -5.55 -7.74
N GLY A 11 12.04 -4.36 -7.39
CA GLY A 11 12.06 -3.90 -6.00
C GLY A 11 10.67 -3.78 -5.41
N ALA A 12 9.74 -3.19 -6.16
CA ALA A 12 8.37 -3.04 -5.73
C ALA A 12 7.66 -4.40 -5.59
N GLU A 13 7.84 -5.30 -6.55
CA GLU A 13 7.26 -6.65 -6.49
C GLU A 13 7.79 -7.45 -5.29
N ASN A 14 9.10 -7.42 -5.07
CA ASN A 14 9.72 -8.10 -3.94
C ASN A 14 9.24 -7.52 -2.60
N ALA A 15 9.07 -6.21 -2.55
CA ALA A 15 8.56 -5.53 -1.36
C ALA A 15 7.10 -5.89 -1.09
N MET A 16 6.27 -5.99 -2.12
CA MET A 16 4.86 -6.34 -1.97
C MET A 16 4.64 -7.73 -1.36
N ALA A 17 5.58 -8.67 -1.58
CA ALA A 17 5.53 -9.97 -0.94
C ALA A 17 5.61 -9.87 0.60
N GLU A 18 6.24 -8.82 1.13
CA GLU A 18 6.33 -8.57 2.57
C GLU A 18 5.02 -8.02 3.16
N ALA A 19 4.10 -7.54 2.32
CA ALA A 19 2.85 -6.93 2.79
C ALA A 19 1.87 -7.95 3.35
N LYS A 20 1.85 -9.17 2.82
CA LYS A 20 0.87 -10.20 3.19
C LYS A 20 0.85 -10.49 4.70
N PRO A 21 1.99 -10.83 5.36
CA PRO A 21 1.97 -11.07 6.80
C PRO A 21 1.61 -9.84 7.61
N ILE A 22 1.96 -8.65 7.14
CA ILE A 22 1.61 -7.39 7.81
C ILE A 22 0.10 -7.17 7.79
N PHE A 23 -0.55 -7.40 6.64
CA PHE A 23 -2.00 -7.28 6.52
C PHE A 23 -2.73 -8.35 7.33
N ILE A 24 -2.26 -9.59 7.31
CA ILE A 24 -2.85 -10.67 8.10
C ILE A 24 -2.80 -10.32 9.58
N ASN A 25 -1.66 -9.81 10.07
CA ASN A 25 -1.51 -9.40 11.46
C ASN A 25 -2.47 -8.25 11.82
N ALA A 26 -2.60 -7.25 10.96
CA ALA A 26 -3.52 -6.14 11.18
C ALA A 26 -4.98 -6.61 11.23
N ILE A 27 -5.35 -7.51 10.34
CA ILE A 27 -6.72 -8.05 10.26
C ILE A 27 -7.03 -8.91 11.48
N THR A 28 -6.11 -9.78 11.88
CA THR A 28 -6.31 -10.67 13.04
C THR A 28 -6.29 -9.92 14.37
N SER A 29 -5.64 -8.77 14.42
CA SER A 29 -5.61 -7.91 15.60
C SER A 29 -6.78 -6.93 15.69
N MET A 30 -7.63 -6.92 14.66
CA MET A 30 -8.77 -6.02 14.56
C MET A 30 -9.83 -6.35 15.61
N SER A 31 -10.34 -5.34 16.30
CA SER A 31 -11.47 -5.52 17.20
C SER A 31 -12.78 -5.67 16.43
N ILE A 32 -13.81 -6.20 17.08
CA ILE A 32 -15.16 -6.29 16.50
C ILE A 32 -15.69 -4.88 16.19
N SER A 33 -15.40 -3.92 17.07
CA SER A 33 -15.77 -2.51 16.86
C SER A 33 -15.14 -1.93 15.60
N ASP A 34 -13.84 -2.21 15.39
CA ASP A 34 -13.13 -1.78 14.17
C ASP A 34 -13.75 -2.40 12.92
N ALA A 35 -14.07 -3.69 12.97
CA ALA A 35 -14.67 -4.40 11.84
C ALA A 35 -16.04 -3.81 11.48
N ILE A 36 -16.88 -3.54 12.48
CA ILE A 36 -18.18 -2.90 12.28
C ILE A 36 -18.00 -1.51 11.68
N GLY A 37 -17.06 -0.73 12.20
CA GLY A 37 -16.75 0.61 11.68
C GLY A 37 -16.33 0.58 10.21
N ILE A 38 -15.58 -0.42 9.80
CA ILE A 38 -15.18 -0.59 8.39
C ILE A 38 -16.39 -0.90 7.51
N VAL A 39 -17.21 -1.87 7.92
CA VAL A 39 -18.35 -2.31 7.12
C VAL A 39 -19.42 -1.22 6.99
N THR A 40 -19.69 -0.49 8.07
CA THR A 40 -20.67 0.59 8.09
C THR A 40 -20.12 1.92 7.57
N GLY A 41 -18.80 2.06 7.50
CA GLY A 41 -18.12 3.32 7.12
C GLY A 41 -18.19 3.65 5.63
N GLY A 42 -18.64 2.74 4.80
CA GLY A 42 -18.80 2.97 3.38
C GLY A 42 -17.55 2.75 2.55
N GLU A 43 -17.54 3.29 1.35
CA GLU A 43 -16.48 3.09 0.36
C GLU A 43 -15.12 3.54 0.90
N GLY A 44 -14.13 2.65 0.77
CA GLY A 44 -12.76 2.96 1.16
C GLY A 44 -12.45 2.87 2.64
N ALA A 45 -13.42 2.57 3.50
CA ALA A 45 -13.21 2.51 4.95
C ALA A 45 -12.21 1.41 5.35
N GLY A 46 -12.28 0.25 4.71
CA GLY A 46 -11.34 -0.85 4.96
C GLY A 46 -9.92 -0.50 4.52
N THR A 47 -9.78 0.08 3.35
CA THR A 47 -8.49 0.55 2.83
C THR A 47 -7.90 1.62 3.76
N ALA A 48 -8.69 2.58 4.20
CA ALA A 48 -8.24 3.63 5.12
C ALA A 48 -7.77 3.04 6.45
N TYR A 49 -8.49 2.05 6.99
CA TYR A 49 -8.09 1.35 8.20
C TYR A 49 -6.73 0.67 8.04
N LEU A 50 -6.58 -0.13 6.98
CA LEU A 50 -5.32 -0.84 6.71
C LEU A 50 -4.18 0.15 6.50
N GLN A 51 -4.43 1.25 5.82
CA GLN A 51 -3.42 2.29 5.60
C GLN A 51 -2.93 2.87 6.93
N ARG A 52 -3.83 3.23 7.83
CA ARG A 52 -3.45 3.74 9.16
C ARG A 52 -2.72 2.69 10.00
N ALA A 53 -3.21 1.46 9.97
CA ALA A 53 -2.68 0.39 10.83
C ALA A 53 -1.34 -0.17 10.35
N THR A 54 -1.05 -0.09 9.05
CA THR A 54 0.08 -0.83 8.46
C THR A 54 1.15 0.03 7.80
N SER A 55 0.89 1.31 7.52
CA SER A 55 1.83 2.15 6.76
C SER A 55 3.24 2.18 7.34
N GLY A 56 3.36 2.33 8.65
CA GLY A 56 4.68 2.34 9.31
C GLY A 56 5.42 1.02 9.14
N SER A 57 4.74 -0.10 9.37
CA SER A 57 5.32 -1.44 9.23
C SER A 57 5.67 -1.75 7.78
N LEU A 58 4.80 -1.38 6.85
CA LEU A 58 5.04 -1.56 5.41
C LEU A 58 6.27 -0.78 4.97
N LYS A 59 6.37 0.48 5.35
CA LYS A 59 7.50 1.32 4.98
C LYS A 59 8.81 0.74 5.53
N SER A 60 8.82 0.28 6.78
CA SER A 60 9.97 -0.35 7.41
C SER A 60 10.44 -1.60 6.68
N LYS A 61 9.50 -2.38 6.14
CA LYS A 61 9.82 -3.62 5.40
C LYS A 61 10.19 -3.32 3.95
N PHE A 62 9.53 -2.37 3.32
CA PHE A 62 9.73 -2.07 1.90
C PHE A 62 11.08 -1.39 1.63
N LEU A 63 11.47 -0.43 2.47
CA LEU A 63 12.69 0.35 2.26
C LEU A 63 13.93 -0.51 2.03
N PRO A 64 14.28 -1.48 2.91
CA PRO A 64 15.48 -2.28 2.70
C PRO A 64 15.40 -3.20 1.47
N VAL A 65 14.22 -3.69 1.13
CA VAL A 65 14.02 -4.55 -0.05
C VAL A 65 14.23 -3.72 -1.32
N ILE A 66 13.62 -2.56 -1.40
CA ILE A 66 13.73 -1.64 -2.54
C ILE A 66 15.16 -1.13 -2.66
N LYS A 67 15.78 -0.77 -1.53
CA LYS A 67 17.18 -0.32 -1.52
C LYS A 67 18.11 -1.36 -2.12
N ARG A 68 17.96 -2.62 -1.74
CA ARG A 68 18.79 -3.70 -2.30
C ARG A 68 18.63 -3.84 -3.82
N SER A 69 17.41 -3.69 -4.32
CA SER A 69 17.16 -3.78 -5.76
C SER A 69 17.74 -2.59 -6.52
N LEU A 70 17.64 -1.39 -5.97
CA LEU A 70 18.15 -0.17 -6.61
C LEU A 70 19.67 -0.07 -6.53
N ASP A 71 20.29 -0.54 -5.45
CA ASP A 71 21.75 -0.53 -5.30
C ASP A 71 22.44 -1.34 -6.41
N LYS A 72 21.77 -2.37 -6.95
CA LYS A 72 22.31 -3.18 -8.04
C LYS A 72 22.55 -2.40 -9.33
N VAL A 73 21.85 -1.28 -9.54
CA VAL A 73 21.96 -0.49 -10.75
C VAL A 73 22.61 0.88 -10.52
N ASN A 74 23.03 1.19 -9.30
CA ASN A 74 23.76 2.41 -8.94
C ASN A 74 23.09 3.72 -9.42
N ILE A 75 21.78 3.81 -9.30
CA ILE A 75 21.00 4.95 -9.80
C ILE A 75 20.74 6.02 -8.72
N SER A 76 20.91 5.70 -7.44
CA SER A 76 20.53 6.58 -6.35
C SER A 76 21.26 7.92 -6.36
N LYS A 77 22.57 7.94 -6.64
CA LYS A 77 23.35 9.19 -6.70
C LYS A 77 22.94 10.09 -7.87
N PRO A 78 22.88 9.58 -9.13
CA PRO A 78 22.35 10.41 -10.22
C PRO A 78 20.95 10.92 -9.97
N TRP A 79 20.07 10.11 -9.39
CA TRP A 79 18.72 10.52 -9.04
C TRP A 79 18.71 11.70 -8.07
N THR A 80 19.46 11.61 -6.98
CA THR A 80 19.54 12.68 -5.97
C THR A 80 20.04 13.98 -6.60
N LYS A 81 21.05 13.92 -7.45
CA LYS A 81 21.61 15.08 -8.13
C LYS A 81 20.59 15.75 -9.06
N VAL A 82 19.91 14.95 -9.88
CA VAL A 82 18.94 15.46 -10.86
C VAL A 82 17.71 16.03 -10.16
N THR A 83 17.16 15.35 -9.17
CA THR A 83 15.98 15.83 -8.44
C THR A 83 16.29 17.06 -7.58
N GLY A 84 17.49 17.12 -7.01
CA GLY A 84 17.93 18.31 -6.27
C GLY A 84 17.95 19.55 -7.15
N ALA A 85 18.56 19.43 -8.35
CA ALA A 85 18.59 20.51 -9.33
C ALA A 85 17.19 20.89 -9.80
N TYR A 86 16.35 19.90 -10.12
CA TYR A 86 14.98 20.12 -10.55
C TYR A 86 14.16 20.84 -9.49
N ASN A 87 14.25 20.44 -8.23
CA ASN A 87 13.52 21.05 -7.13
C ASN A 87 13.93 22.51 -6.94
N THR A 88 15.23 22.80 -7.05
CA THR A 88 15.76 24.14 -6.93
C THR A 88 15.26 25.06 -8.04
N VAL A 89 15.33 24.60 -9.29
CA VAL A 89 14.97 25.42 -10.46
C VAL A 89 13.45 25.60 -10.56
N MET A 90 12.69 24.53 -10.33
CA MET A 90 11.24 24.52 -10.57
C MET A 90 10.40 24.80 -9.33
N GLY A 91 11.03 24.96 -8.16
CA GLY A 91 10.30 25.14 -6.91
C GLY A 91 9.43 23.94 -6.54
N LYS A 92 9.80 22.75 -6.99
CA LYS A 92 9.08 21.49 -6.71
C LYS A 92 9.70 20.77 -5.51
N SER A 93 9.01 19.78 -4.98
CA SER A 93 9.46 18.99 -3.83
C SER A 93 9.42 17.50 -4.12
N VAL A 94 10.02 17.10 -5.24
CA VAL A 94 10.24 15.68 -5.55
C VAL A 94 11.28 15.13 -4.57
N LYS A 95 11.03 13.95 -4.03
CA LYS A 95 11.96 13.34 -3.08
C LYS A 95 13.29 13.02 -3.76
N THR A 96 14.37 13.50 -3.14
CA THR A 96 15.73 13.28 -3.62
C THR A 96 16.26 11.90 -3.27
N ASP A 97 15.69 11.25 -2.26
CA ASP A 97 16.02 9.88 -1.91
C ASP A 97 15.19 8.92 -2.78
N LEU A 98 15.86 8.25 -3.71
CA LEU A 98 15.19 7.33 -4.63
C LEU A 98 14.53 6.16 -3.90
N ASN A 99 15.15 5.66 -2.83
CA ASN A 99 14.59 4.55 -2.05
C ASN A 99 13.24 4.94 -1.45
N GLU A 100 13.14 6.14 -0.86
CA GLU A 100 11.89 6.66 -0.33
C GLU A 100 10.87 6.94 -1.44
N TYR A 101 11.30 7.51 -2.55
CA TYR A 101 10.42 7.81 -3.68
C TYR A 101 9.75 6.53 -4.20
N VAL A 102 10.54 5.49 -4.46
CA VAL A 102 10.01 4.21 -4.97
C VAL A 102 9.15 3.52 -3.91
N THR A 103 9.54 3.59 -2.64
CA THR A 103 8.77 3.02 -1.54
C THR A 103 7.39 3.67 -1.44
N ASP A 104 7.32 5.00 -1.49
CA ASP A 104 6.04 5.70 -1.44
C ASP A 104 5.14 5.37 -2.64
N LYS A 105 5.74 5.24 -3.83
CA LYS A 105 4.99 4.85 -5.03
C LYS A 105 4.49 3.41 -4.94
N ALA A 106 5.30 2.50 -4.42
CA ALA A 106 4.90 1.11 -4.21
C ALA A 106 3.75 1.02 -3.20
N MET A 107 3.81 1.77 -2.12
CA MET A 107 2.73 1.81 -1.13
C MET A 107 1.45 2.39 -1.70
N THR A 108 1.54 3.45 -2.49
CA THR A 108 0.37 4.03 -3.17
C THR A 108 -0.29 3.01 -4.11
N ALA A 109 0.51 2.29 -4.89
CA ALA A 109 0.01 1.25 -5.79
C ALA A 109 -0.63 0.11 -5.02
N LEU A 110 -0.02 -0.31 -3.92
CA LEU A 110 -0.54 -1.37 -3.06
C LEU A 110 -1.92 -1.01 -2.50
N PHE A 111 -2.08 0.18 -1.93
CA PHE A 111 -3.36 0.60 -1.36
C PHE A 111 -4.41 0.89 -2.43
N SER A 112 -4.02 1.30 -3.63
CA SER A 112 -4.94 1.40 -4.76
C SER A 112 -5.51 0.03 -5.12
N GLN A 113 -4.68 -1.01 -5.12
CA GLN A 113 -5.11 -2.38 -5.37
C GLN A 113 -6.01 -2.90 -4.24
N VAL A 114 -5.66 -2.60 -2.98
CA VAL A 114 -6.46 -2.96 -1.81
C VAL A 114 -7.86 -2.34 -1.93
N LYS A 115 -7.93 -1.07 -2.35
CA LYS A 115 -9.22 -0.40 -2.52
C LYS A 115 -10.07 -1.06 -3.62
N LEU A 116 -9.45 -1.47 -4.73
CA LEU A 116 -10.17 -2.19 -5.80
C LEU A 116 -10.75 -3.51 -5.27
N GLU A 117 -9.98 -4.23 -4.47
CA GLU A 117 -10.46 -5.48 -3.87
C GLU A 117 -11.57 -5.23 -2.85
N GLU A 118 -11.46 -4.18 -2.06
CA GLU A 118 -12.51 -3.78 -1.12
C GLU A 118 -13.80 -3.44 -1.87
N ASP A 119 -13.72 -2.69 -2.96
CA ASP A 119 -14.87 -2.31 -3.77
C ASP A 119 -15.57 -3.54 -4.35
N LYS A 120 -14.81 -4.54 -4.79
CA LYS A 120 -15.37 -5.81 -5.29
C LYS A 120 -16.13 -6.55 -4.21
N ILE A 121 -15.59 -6.62 -2.99
CA ILE A 121 -16.23 -7.30 -1.86
C ILE A 121 -17.53 -6.58 -1.47
N ARG A 122 -17.54 -5.26 -1.48
CA ARG A 122 -18.73 -4.48 -1.14
C ARG A 122 -19.83 -4.62 -2.19
N ALA A 123 -19.45 -4.68 -3.46
CA ALA A 123 -20.40 -4.74 -4.58
C ALA A 123 -20.95 -6.14 -4.83
N ASN A 124 -20.22 -7.18 -4.48
CA ASN A 124 -20.54 -8.56 -4.86
C ASN A 124 -20.71 -9.48 -3.66
N PRO A 125 -21.95 -9.89 -3.31
CA PRO A 125 -22.19 -10.83 -2.19
C PRO A 125 -21.46 -12.17 -2.33
N ILE A 126 -21.18 -12.64 -3.54
CA ILE A 126 -20.46 -13.89 -3.78
C ILE A 126 -19.01 -13.80 -3.31
N ALA A 127 -18.40 -12.61 -3.38
CA ALA A 127 -17.04 -12.39 -2.89
C ALA A 127 -16.95 -12.41 -1.37
N ARG A 128 -18.08 -12.34 -0.67
CA ARG A 128 -18.18 -12.46 0.79
C ARG A 128 -18.19 -13.95 1.17
N THR A 129 -17.02 -14.60 1.05
CA THR A 129 -16.92 -16.08 1.02
C THR A 129 -16.99 -16.77 2.39
N THR A 130 -16.85 -16.03 3.50
CA THR A 130 -16.91 -16.60 4.85
C THR A 130 -18.24 -16.26 5.53
N ASP A 131 -18.70 -17.15 6.43
CA ASP A 131 -19.91 -16.90 7.21
C ASP A 131 -19.81 -15.64 8.05
N ILE A 132 -18.63 -15.33 8.56
CA ILE A 132 -18.37 -14.11 9.33
C ILE A 132 -18.59 -12.88 8.46
N LEU A 133 -18.02 -12.86 7.26
CA LEU A 133 -18.20 -11.74 6.31
C LEU A 133 -19.67 -11.57 5.94
N LYS A 134 -20.38 -12.65 5.67
CA LYS A 134 -21.81 -12.59 5.36
C LYS A 134 -22.61 -11.95 6.48
N LYS A 135 -22.37 -12.35 7.73
CA LYS A 135 -23.04 -11.80 8.90
C LYS A 135 -22.75 -10.32 9.11
N VAL A 136 -21.46 -9.91 8.97
CA VAL A 136 -21.05 -8.52 9.16
C VAL A 136 -21.67 -7.63 8.09
N PHE A 137 -21.66 -8.06 6.82
CA PHE A 137 -22.28 -7.29 5.74
C PHE A 137 -23.80 -7.25 5.83
N ALA A 138 -24.43 -8.33 6.32
CA ALA A 138 -25.86 -8.31 6.58
C ALA A 138 -26.23 -7.30 7.65
N TYR A 139 -25.43 -7.18 8.70
CA TYR A 139 -25.60 -6.17 9.74
C TYR A 139 -25.48 -4.75 9.15
N ALA A 140 -24.46 -4.52 8.32
CA ALA A 140 -24.26 -3.21 7.68
C ALA A 140 -25.42 -2.85 6.76
N ASP A 141 -25.91 -3.80 5.97
CA ASP A 141 -27.04 -3.58 5.06
C ASP A 141 -28.31 -3.22 5.84
N ALA A 142 -28.50 -3.81 7.02
CA ALA A 142 -29.65 -3.49 7.88
C ALA A 142 -29.59 -2.11 8.49
N GLN A 143 -28.39 -1.48 8.55
CA GLN A 143 -28.21 -0.12 9.10
C GLN A 143 -28.41 0.99 8.05
N LYS A 144 -28.53 0.65 6.78
CA LYS A 144 -28.74 1.64 5.70
C LYS A 144 -30.18 2.15 5.64
#